data_277db56cb5567500548f0f434dd73306
#
_entry.id   277db56cb5567500548f0f434dd73306
#
_cell.length_a   1.000
_cell.length_b   1.000
_cell.length_c   1.000
_cell.angle_alpha   90.00
_cell.angle_beta   90.00
_cell.angle_gamma   90.00
#
_symmetry.space_group_name_H-M   'P 1'
#
loop_
_entity.id
_entity.type
_entity.pdbx_description
1 polymer ?
#
loop_
_entity_poly.entity_id
_entity_poly.type
_entity_poly.pdbx_seq_one_letter_code
_entity_poly.pdbx_strand_id
1 'polypeptide(L)'
;MQSRDKIICAAMTLTIIAFMVLSPGYIVAHRRNLTQQYRQQSTESYQGIISLWHIVGFKSYQGSMGAWLEKAAAALEKKHKGVYFEVESMTFSDYEARRERGEKADMYSFPLGWEYIEELQPIDMTMPEMRGNMADSCRYHSGVYGLPYAASGYVLAVNSRIIQEKGLDMDMLCGMIRSGEAKASGDEIIACIYGAKGELGDEEDFSKEKSWAAFIDARTAGDMARKVQSGKGFPFEAFSCTNYTNLVQYLGIGSGAEEEKRDYILEFMQYVLSEDKQQSLMELGLIPAVAAKAQLESETPAVSAIYENSSKLAVPQCFLYAAYEDQLCQSAEKALSGDENAKKDLDLRLMELVQGAGIK
;
A
#
# COMPACT_ATOMS: atom_id res chain seq x y z
N MET A 1 28.10 -12.24 -75.29
CA MET A 1 27.12 -12.86 -74.38
C MET A 1 27.59 -12.90 -72.93
N GLN A 2 28.85 -13.21 -72.60
CA GLN A 2 29.31 -13.39 -71.20
C GLN A 2 29.28 -12.17 -70.28
N SER A 3 29.30 -10.92 -70.78
CA SER A 3 29.30 -9.72 -69.91
C SER A 3 27.89 -9.35 -69.41
N ARG A 4 26.90 -9.57 -70.25
CA ARG A 4 25.50 -9.20 -69.96
C ARG A 4 24.88 -10.16 -68.92
N ASP A 5 25.22 -11.43 -68.96
CA ASP A 5 24.74 -12.41 -68.02
C ASP A 5 25.35 -12.22 -66.61
N LYS A 6 26.60 -11.79 -66.51
CA LYS A 6 27.23 -11.41 -65.23
C LYS A 6 26.59 -10.20 -64.55
N ILE A 7 26.17 -9.20 -65.35
CA ILE A 7 25.50 -8.02 -64.84
C ILE A 7 24.09 -8.39 -64.33
N ILE A 8 23.38 -9.23 -65.05
CA ILE A 8 22.05 -9.70 -64.63
C ILE A 8 22.15 -10.53 -63.35
N CYS A 9 23.11 -11.45 -63.25
CA CYS A 9 23.32 -12.22 -62.03
C CYS A 9 23.70 -11.33 -60.84
N ALA A 10 24.55 -10.34 -61.00
CA ALA A 10 24.93 -9.40 -59.95
C ALA A 10 23.74 -8.56 -59.48
N ALA A 11 22.90 -8.09 -60.41
CA ALA A 11 21.70 -7.34 -60.10
C ALA A 11 20.67 -8.21 -59.32
N MET A 12 20.44 -9.44 -59.74
CA MET A 12 19.56 -10.36 -59.03
C MET A 12 20.07 -10.70 -57.62
N THR A 13 21.39 -10.92 -57.47
CA THR A 13 21.98 -11.18 -56.14
C THR A 13 21.82 -9.99 -55.19
N LEU A 14 22.07 -8.77 -55.72
CA LEU A 14 21.87 -7.52 -54.94
C LEU A 14 20.38 -7.35 -54.51
N THR A 15 19.46 -7.66 -55.42
CA THR A 15 18.01 -7.59 -55.09
C THR A 15 17.62 -8.62 -54.04
N ILE A 16 18.15 -9.82 -54.06
CA ILE A 16 17.90 -10.88 -53.06
C ILE A 16 18.49 -10.46 -51.70
N ILE A 17 19.70 -9.95 -51.70
CA ILE A 17 20.34 -9.44 -50.45
C ILE A 17 19.56 -8.27 -49.89
N ALA A 18 19.14 -7.31 -50.69
CA ALA A 18 18.32 -6.20 -50.26
C ALA A 18 16.98 -6.69 -49.68
N PHE A 19 16.35 -7.67 -50.28
CA PHE A 19 15.12 -8.28 -49.77
C PHE A 19 15.33 -9.01 -48.45
N MET A 20 16.44 -9.77 -48.29
CA MET A 20 16.77 -10.42 -47.03
C MET A 20 17.07 -9.47 -45.89
N VAL A 21 17.67 -8.33 -46.17
CA VAL A 21 18.02 -7.33 -45.15
C VAL A 21 16.82 -6.46 -44.78
N LEU A 22 15.96 -6.08 -45.71
CA LEU A 22 14.85 -5.16 -45.49
C LEU A 22 13.55 -5.86 -45.09
N SER A 23 13.36 -7.14 -45.49
CA SER A 23 12.12 -7.89 -45.21
C SER A 23 11.85 -8.13 -43.71
N PRO A 24 12.83 -8.44 -42.84
CA PRO A 24 12.54 -8.60 -41.42
C PRO A 24 12.01 -7.32 -40.76
N GLY A 25 12.61 -6.18 -41.10
CA GLY A 25 12.14 -4.88 -40.59
C GLY A 25 10.75 -4.51 -41.12
N TYR A 26 10.48 -4.78 -42.37
CA TYR A 26 9.18 -4.56 -42.99
C TYR A 26 8.10 -5.50 -42.40
N ILE A 27 8.42 -6.77 -42.21
CA ILE A 27 7.50 -7.75 -41.60
C ILE A 27 7.17 -7.37 -40.16
N VAL A 28 8.17 -6.95 -39.38
CA VAL A 28 7.96 -6.50 -37.98
C VAL A 28 7.12 -5.22 -37.95
N ALA A 29 7.42 -4.25 -38.80
CA ALA A 29 6.65 -3.01 -38.88
C ALA A 29 5.22 -3.26 -39.37
N HIS A 30 5.04 -4.14 -40.35
CA HIS A 30 3.72 -4.50 -40.87
C HIS A 30 2.90 -5.33 -39.86
N ARG A 31 3.51 -6.25 -39.12
CA ARG A 31 2.86 -6.93 -37.98
C ARG A 31 2.44 -5.94 -36.90
N ARG A 32 3.30 -4.99 -36.53
CA ARG A 32 2.92 -3.94 -35.55
C ARG A 32 1.72 -3.11 -36.03
N ASN A 33 1.74 -2.68 -37.31
CA ASN A 33 0.62 -1.94 -37.89
C ASN A 33 -0.67 -2.78 -37.99
N LEU A 34 -0.57 -4.07 -38.36
CA LEU A 34 -1.70 -4.97 -38.37
C LEU A 34 -2.22 -5.21 -36.96
N THR A 35 -1.37 -5.45 -35.98
CA THR A 35 -1.77 -5.62 -34.58
C THR A 35 -2.42 -4.35 -34.04
N GLN A 36 -1.93 -3.15 -34.40
CA GLN A 36 -2.58 -1.89 -34.06
C GLN A 36 -3.90 -1.67 -34.81
N GLN A 37 -4.00 -2.05 -36.10
CA GLN A 37 -5.25 -2.01 -36.87
C GLN A 37 -6.26 -3.05 -36.38
N TYR A 38 -5.85 -4.26 -36.02
CA TYR A 38 -6.72 -5.26 -35.39
C TYR A 38 -7.17 -4.81 -34.00
N ARG A 39 -6.30 -4.20 -33.20
CA ARG A 39 -6.72 -3.53 -31.93
C ARG A 39 -7.68 -2.35 -32.16
N GLN A 40 -7.57 -1.63 -33.28
CA GLN A 40 -8.50 -0.55 -33.63
C GLN A 40 -9.79 -1.04 -34.30
N GLN A 41 -9.82 -2.22 -34.92
CA GLN A 41 -10.99 -2.83 -35.57
C GLN A 41 -11.75 -3.82 -34.70
N SER A 42 -11.13 -4.35 -33.64
CA SER A 42 -11.83 -5.15 -32.61
C SER A 42 -12.39 -4.28 -31.49
N THR A 43 -12.83 -3.06 -31.80
CA THR A 43 -13.54 -2.21 -30.86
C THR A 43 -15.03 -2.53 -30.79
N GLU A 44 -15.41 -3.76 -30.51
CA GLU A 44 -16.46 -3.92 -29.51
C GLU A 44 -15.77 -3.69 -28.16
N SER A 45 -15.82 -2.44 -27.70
CA SER A 45 -15.34 -2.08 -26.38
C SER A 45 -16.05 -2.98 -25.37
N TYR A 46 -15.30 -3.66 -24.49
CA TYR A 46 -15.91 -4.44 -23.42
C TYR A 46 -17.07 -3.67 -22.80
N GLN A 47 -18.20 -4.33 -22.62
CA GLN A 47 -19.37 -3.80 -21.93
C GLN A 47 -19.75 -4.80 -20.84
N GLY A 48 -19.77 -4.33 -19.61
CA GLY A 48 -20.07 -5.20 -18.48
C GLY A 48 -19.63 -4.64 -17.15
N ILE A 49 -19.59 -5.52 -16.17
CA ILE A 49 -19.24 -5.19 -14.79
C ILE A 49 -17.84 -5.74 -14.48
N ILE A 50 -17.00 -4.89 -13.90
CA ILE A 50 -15.71 -5.24 -13.31
C ILE A 50 -15.90 -5.24 -11.78
N SER A 51 -15.80 -6.38 -11.16
CA SER A 51 -15.93 -6.53 -9.71
C SER A 51 -14.64 -6.14 -9.01
N LEU A 52 -14.75 -5.28 -7.98
CA LEU A 52 -13.65 -4.89 -7.11
C LEU A 52 -14.03 -5.19 -5.66
N TRP A 53 -13.35 -6.16 -5.05
CA TRP A 53 -13.52 -6.43 -3.62
C TRP A 53 -12.48 -5.66 -2.81
N HIS A 54 -12.98 -4.77 -1.95
CA HIS A 54 -12.16 -4.01 -1.03
C HIS A 54 -12.16 -4.69 0.34
N ILE A 55 -11.12 -5.46 0.61
CA ILE A 55 -10.88 -6.11 1.89
C ILE A 55 -10.25 -5.08 2.83
N VAL A 56 -10.99 -4.70 3.87
CA VAL A 56 -10.59 -3.62 4.79
C VAL A 56 -9.53 -4.13 5.74
N GLY A 57 -8.29 -3.71 5.57
CA GLY A 57 -7.20 -4.03 6.51
C GLY A 57 -7.10 -3.05 7.68
N PHE A 58 -7.32 -1.79 7.40
CA PHE A 58 -7.34 -0.73 8.43
C PHE A 58 -8.33 0.37 8.03
N LYS A 59 -8.70 1.20 8.99
CA LYS A 59 -9.65 2.30 8.77
C LYS A 59 -8.90 3.61 8.58
N SER A 60 -9.42 4.48 7.70
CA SER A 60 -8.94 5.85 7.55
C SER A 60 -9.26 6.70 8.79
N TYR A 61 -8.51 7.78 8.99
CA TYR A 61 -8.78 8.76 10.05
C TYR A 61 -10.23 9.27 10.01
N GLN A 62 -10.73 9.57 8.81
CA GLN A 62 -12.13 9.91 8.55
C GLN A 62 -12.59 9.36 7.21
N GLY A 63 -13.90 9.24 7.01
CA GLY A 63 -14.48 8.71 5.78
C GLY A 63 -14.24 7.20 5.60
N SER A 64 -14.20 6.74 4.34
CA SER A 64 -14.04 5.33 3.97
C SER A 64 -13.24 5.19 2.67
N MET A 65 -12.26 4.29 2.66
CA MET A 65 -11.52 3.93 1.46
C MET A 65 -12.40 3.28 0.40
N GLY A 66 -13.38 2.46 0.80
CA GLY A 66 -14.35 1.87 -0.14
C GLY A 66 -15.14 2.94 -0.89
N ALA A 67 -15.72 3.92 -0.16
CA ALA A 67 -16.43 5.04 -0.78
C ALA A 67 -15.51 5.92 -1.66
N TRP A 68 -14.23 6.01 -1.34
CA TRP A 68 -13.25 6.70 -2.17
C TRP A 68 -12.97 5.94 -3.47
N LEU A 69 -12.85 4.59 -3.41
CA LEU A 69 -12.74 3.72 -4.59
C LEU A 69 -13.98 3.79 -5.46
N GLU A 70 -15.19 3.80 -4.88
CA GLU A 70 -16.44 3.99 -5.62
C GLU A 70 -16.46 5.31 -6.40
N LYS A 71 -16.00 6.41 -5.79
CA LYS A 71 -15.87 7.70 -6.48
C LYS A 71 -14.83 7.67 -7.60
N ALA A 72 -13.75 6.90 -7.43
CA ALA A 72 -12.77 6.70 -8.49
C ALA A 72 -13.36 5.89 -9.65
N ALA A 73 -14.09 4.82 -9.34
CA ALA A 73 -14.82 3.99 -10.29
C ALA A 73 -15.83 4.82 -11.12
N ALA A 74 -16.68 5.58 -10.44
CA ALA A 74 -17.69 6.42 -11.11
C ALA A 74 -17.08 7.49 -12.04
N ALA A 75 -15.85 7.93 -11.82
CA ALA A 75 -15.17 8.84 -12.72
C ALA A 75 -14.71 8.14 -14.01
N LEU A 76 -14.26 6.89 -13.91
CA LEU A 76 -13.86 6.10 -15.07
C LEU A 76 -15.06 5.62 -15.91
N GLU A 77 -16.16 5.24 -15.27
CA GLU A 77 -17.43 4.88 -15.92
C GLU A 77 -17.99 6.00 -16.81
N LYS A 78 -17.83 7.25 -16.39
CA LYS A 78 -18.23 8.41 -17.22
C LYS A 78 -17.41 8.51 -18.50
N LYS A 79 -16.16 8.02 -18.47
CA LYS A 79 -15.25 8.02 -19.62
C LYS A 79 -15.55 6.84 -20.55
N HIS A 80 -15.92 5.69 -19.99
CA HIS A 80 -16.14 4.43 -20.70
C HIS A 80 -17.59 3.97 -20.56
N LYS A 81 -18.44 4.42 -21.49
CA LYS A 81 -19.85 4.05 -21.50
C LYS A 81 -20.05 2.54 -21.69
N GLY A 82 -20.78 1.92 -20.78
CA GLY A 82 -21.07 0.49 -20.81
C GLY A 82 -20.12 -0.33 -19.94
N VAL A 83 -19.07 0.26 -19.37
CA VAL A 83 -18.19 -0.36 -18.38
C VAL A 83 -18.57 0.17 -17.00
N TYR A 84 -18.82 -0.73 -16.07
CA TYR A 84 -19.22 -0.42 -14.70
C TYR A 84 -18.27 -1.13 -13.72
N PHE A 85 -17.99 -0.49 -12.58
CA PHE A 85 -17.23 -1.07 -11.50
C PHE A 85 -18.13 -1.33 -10.30
N GLU A 86 -18.24 -2.56 -9.89
CA GLU A 86 -18.94 -2.94 -8.67
C GLU A 86 -17.91 -3.02 -7.52
N VAL A 87 -17.88 -1.98 -6.71
CA VAL A 87 -16.97 -1.90 -5.54
C VAL A 87 -17.71 -2.40 -4.31
N GLU A 88 -17.21 -3.47 -3.72
CA GLU A 88 -17.80 -4.06 -2.52
C GLU A 88 -16.77 -4.09 -1.40
N SER A 89 -17.08 -3.44 -0.27
CA SER A 89 -16.24 -3.43 0.91
C SER A 89 -16.61 -4.58 1.84
N MET A 90 -15.62 -5.33 2.31
CA MET A 90 -15.83 -6.48 3.18
C MET A 90 -14.72 -6.66 4.21
N THR A 91 -14.99 -7.42 5.24
CA THR A 91 -13.98 -7.87 6.21
C THR A 91 -13.15 -9.02 5.62
N PHE A 92 -12.00 -9.29 6.22
CA PHE A 92 -11.18 -10.44 5.82
C PHE A 92 -11.95 -11.77 6.00
N SER A 93 -12.73 -11.92 7.06
CA SER A 93 -13.55 -13.12 7.29
C SER A 93 -14.65 -13.29 6.22
N ASP A 94 -15.28 -12.20 5.76
CA ASP A 94 -16.27 -12.27 4.68
C ASP A 94 -15.61 -12.67 3.35
N TYR A 95 -14.40 -12.17 3.10
CA TYR A 95 -13.61 -12.56 1.94
C TYR A 95 -13.27 -14.06 1.98
N GLU A 96 -12.77 -14.57 3.13
CA GLU A 96 -12.45 -16.00 3.27
C GLU A 96 -13.69 -16.87 3.02
N ALA A 97 -14.85 -16.52 3.59
CA ALA A 97 -16.09 -17.23 3.36
C ALA A 97 -16.52 -17.26 1.89
N ARG A 98 -16.26 -16.20 1.12
CA ARG A 98 -16.51 -16.18 -0.33
C ARG A 98 -15.51 -17.02 -1.10
N ARG A 99 -14.24 -16.90 -0.74
CA ARG A 99 -13.15 -17.68 -1.33
C ARG A 99 -13.39 -19.19 -1.17
N GLU A 100 -13.83 -19.65 0.00
CA GLU A 100 -14.19 -21.05 0.25
C GLU A 100 -15.35 -21.53 -0.65
N ARG A 101 -16.26 -20.64 -1.05
CA ARG A 101 -17.32 -20.94 -2.03
C ARG A 101 -16.83 -20.88 -3.48
N GLY A 102 -15.55 -20.57 -3.71
CA GLY A 102 -14.97 -20.45 -5.05
C GLY A 102 -15.35 -19.15 -5.79
N GLU A 103 -15.90 -18.17 -5.07
CA GLU A 103 -16.18 -16.83 -5.64
C GLU A 103 -14.88 -16.07 -5.87
N LYS A 104 -14.80 -15.28 -6.94
CA LYS A 104 -13.62 -14.48 -7.29
C LYS A 104 -14.05 -13.11 -7.80
N ALA A 105 -13.20 -12.12 -7.57
CA ALA A 105 -13.34 -10.80 -8.16
C ALA A 105 -12.35 -10.57 -9.31
N ASP A 106 -12.64 -9.60 -10.15
CA ASP A 106 -11.73 -9.15 -11.21
C ASP A 106 -10.58 -8.34 -10.64
N MET A 107 -10.83 -7.64 -9.53
CA MET A 107 -9.87 -6.83 -8.81
C MET A 107 -10.00 -7.04 -7.30
N TYR A 108 -8.88 -6.93 -6.63
CA TYR A 108 -8.83 -6.89 -5.17
C TYR A 108 -8.17 -5.61 -4.69
N SER A 109 -8.75 -5.01 -3.65
CA SER A 109 -8.07 -4.06 -2.78
C SER A 109 -7.83 -4.76 -1.45
N PHE A 110 -6.57 -5.02 -1.09
CA PHE A 110 -6.19 -5.89 0.01
C PHE A 110 -5.12 -5.25 0.90
N PRO A 111 -5.08 -5.60 2.20
CA PRO A 111 -4.09 -5.08 3.13
C PRO A 111 -2.73 -5.76 2.97
N LEU A 112 -1.72 -5.18 3.61
CA LEU A 112 -0.45 -5.84 3.87
C LEU A 112 -0.69 -7.14 4.63
N GLY A 113 0.11 -8.18 4.35
CA GLY A 113 -0.07 -9.52 4.90
C GLY A 113 -0.99 -10.41 4.07
N TRP A 114 -1.18 -10.07 2.79
CA TRP A 114 -1.96 -10.91 1.88
C TRP A 114 -1.27 -12.23 1.58
N GLU A 115 -1.89 -13.34 1.94
CA GLU A 115 -1.33 -14.68 1.79
C GLU A 115 -1.71 -15.38 0.47
N TYR A 116 -2.74 -14.89 -0.23
CA TYR A 116 -3.35 -15.56 -1.41
C TYR A 116 -2.80 -15.00 -2.72
N ILE A 117 -1.48 -15.09 -2.92
CA ILE A 117 -0.84 -14.56 -4.13
C ILE A 117 -1.30 -15.31 -5.40
N GLU A 118 -1.69 -16.58 -5.27
CA GLU A 118 -2.24 -17.39 -6.36
C GLU A 118 -3.57 -16.88 -6.90
N GLU A 119 -4.25 -16.02 -6.14
CA GLU A 119 -5.47 -15.35 -6.61
C GLU A 119 -5.19 -14.05 -7.37
N LEU A 120 -3.93 -13.69 -7.56
CA LEU A 120 -3.52 -12.50 -8.25
C LEU A 120 -2.80 -12.81 -9.56
N GLN A 121 -2.96 -11.90 -10.53
CA GLN A 121 -2.15 -11.87 -11.74
C GLN A 121 -1.00 -10.86 -11.57
N PRO A 122 0.15 -11.09 -12.24
CA PRO A 122 1.22 -10.10 -12.28
C PRO A 122 0.75 -8.84 -13.01
N ILE A 123 1.19 -7.70 -12.50
CA ILE A 123 0.85 -6.38 -13.01
C ILE A 123 2.01 -5.88 -13.87
N ASP A 124 1.75 -5.66 -15.16
CA ASP A 124 2.71 -5.10 -16.11
C ASP A 124 2.36 -3.64 -16.39
N MET A 125 2.76 -2.78 -15.48
CA MET A 125 2.65 -1.32 -15.66
C MET A 125 3.84 -0.61 -15.04
N THR A 126 4.16 0.56 -15.57
CA THR A 126 5.17 1.44 -14.98
C THR A 126 4.59 2.11 -13.74
N MET A 127 5.17 1.84 -12.58
CA MET A 127 4.79 2.50 -11.34
C MET A 127 5.35 3.94 -11.30
N PRO A 128 4.58 4.90 -10.78
CA PRO A 128 5.12 6.22 -10.45
C PRO A 128 6.14 6.12 -9.30
N GLU A 129 6.83 7.21 -9.03
CA GLU A 129 7.70 7.29 -7.85
C GLU A 129 6.86 7.16 -6.58
N MET A 130 7.19 6.17 -5.75
CA MET A 130 6.47 5.84 -4.51
C MET A 130 7.21 6.37 -3.29
N ARG A 131 6.48 6.59 -2.20
CA ARG A 131 7.05 6.99 -0.91
C ARG A 131 7.77 5.81 -0.24
N GLY A 132 8.93 6.12 0.36
CA GLY A 132 9.73 5.09 1.04
C GLY A 132 10.04 3.89 0.13
N ASN A 133 9.85 2.69 0.66
CA ASN A 133 10.04 1.43 -0.07
C ASN A 133 8.73 0.79 -0.58
N MET A 134 7.63 1.54 -0.65
CA MET A 134 6.32 0.99 -1.04
C MET A 134 6.34 0.25 -2.38
N ALA A 135 7.09 0.74 -3.37
CA ALA A 135 7.21 0.08 -4.67
C ALA A 135 7.80 -1.34 -4.57
N ASP A 136 8.66 -1.57 -3.60
CA ASP A 136 9.29 -2.87 -3.39
C ASP A 136 8.46 -3.79 -2.50
N SER A 137 7.60 -3.24 -1.64
CA SER A 137 6.78 -4.01 -0.70
C SER A 137 5.75 -4.94 -1.36
N CYS A 138 5.43 -4.72 -2.62
CA CYS A 138 4.43 -5.47 -3.38
C CYS A 138 5.04 -6.45 -4.40
N ARG A 139 6.36 -6.64 -4.38
CA ARG A 139 7.05 -7.59 -5.24
C ARG A 139 7.03 -8.99 -4.65
N TYR A 140 6.88 -9.98 -5.54
CA TYR A 140 7.06 -11.37 -5.18
C TYR A 140 7.84 -12.07 -6.31
N HIS A 141 9.01 -12.65 -5.99
CA HIS A 141 9.98 -13.08 -7.00
C HIS A 141 10.29 -11.94 -7.99
N SER A 142 10.10 -12.17 -9.29
CA SER A 142 10.35 -11.17 -10.34
C SER A 142 9.12 -10.35 -10.74
N GLY A 143 7.95 -10.61 -10.13
CA GLY A 143 6.68 -10.00 -10.49
C GLY A 143 6.21 -8.93 -9.49
N VAL A 144 5.34 -8.06 -9.93
CA VAL A 144 4.56 -7.13 -9.09
C VAL A 144 3.13 -7.66 -9.08
N TYR A 145 2.56 -7.92 -7.91
CA TYR A 145 1.22 -8.49 -7.76
C TYR A 145 0.24 -7.56 -7.05
N GLY A 146 0.75 -6.48 -6.49
CA GLY A 146 -0.06 -5.45 -5.86
C GLY A 146 0.53 -4.06 -6.10
N LEU A 147 -0.33 -3.06 -6.18
CA LEU A 147 0.06 -1.65 -6.27
C LEU A 147 -0.36 -0.96 -4.98
N PRO A 148 0.58 -0.53 -4.13
CA PRO A 148 0.23 0.24 -2.95
C PRO A 148 -0.40 1.56 -3.39
N TYR A 149 -1.55 1.91 -2.82
CA TYR A 149 -2.20 3.17 -3.15
C TYR A 149 -2.44 4.07 -1.95
N ALA A 150 -2.54 3.51 -0.75
CA ALA A 150 -2.77 4.25 0.48
C ALA A 150 -2.05 3.60 1.65
N ALA A 151 -1.59 4.42 2.58
CA ALA A 151 -1.07 3.98 3.86
C ALA A 151 -1.63 4.81 5.00
N SER A 152 -1.46 4.31 6.22
CA SER A 152 -1.61 5.05 7.45
C SER A 152 -0.35 4.89 8.29
N GLY A 153 -0.33 5.43 9.47
CA GLY A 153 0.83 5.35 10.35
C GLY A 153 0.42 5.38 11.81
N TYR A 154 1.42 5.27 12.66
CA TYR A 154 1.30 5.27 14.10
C TYR A 154 1.80 6.57 14.70
N VAL A 155 1.21 6.94 15.81
CA VAL A 155 1.58 8.11 16.61
C VAL A 155 1.81 7.72 18.05
N LEU A 156 2.68 8.45 18.73
CA LEU A 156 2.75 8.49 20.17
C LEU A 156 1.73 9.53 20.66
N ALA A 157 0.60 9.06 21.16
CA ALA A 157 -0.37 9.92 21.82
C ALA A 157 -0.01 10.09 23.30
N VAL A 158 -0.02 11.30 23.79
CA VAL A 158 0.43 11.65 25.15
C VAL A 158 -0.65 12.42 25.88
N ASN A 159 -1.00 12.00 27.09
CA ASN A 159 -1.99 12.68 27.93
C ASN A 159 -1.44 14.01 28.43
N SER A 160 -1.93 15.12 27.87
CA SER A 160 -1.47 16.47 28.19
C SER A 160 -1.74 16.84 29.67
N ARG A 161 -2.77 16.25 30.28
CA ARG A 161 -3.08 16.48 31.70
C ARG A 161 -2.00 15.95 32.62
N ILE A 162 -1.55 14.71 32.35
CA ILE A 162 -0.48 14.07 33.14
C ILE A 162 0.84 14.82 33.00
N ILE A 163 1.17 15.30 31.79
CA ILE A 163 2.37 16.14 31.58
C ILE A 163 2.31 17.38 32.47
N GLN A 164 1.19 18.09 32.43
CA GLN A 164 1.00 19.34 33.22
C GLN A 164 1.03 19.08 34.72
N GLU A 165 0.30 18.09 35.21
CA GLU A 165 0.21 17.75 36.62
C GLU A 165 1.56 17.31 37.21
N LYS A 166 2.40 16.64 36.42
CA LYS A 166 3.72 16.16 36.86
C LYS A 166 4.85 17.13 36.55
N GLY A 167 4.57 18.23 35.84
CA GLY A 167 5.58 19.20 35.42
C GLY A 167 6.64 18.62 34.50
N LEU A 168 6.25 17.66 33.66
CA LEU A 168 7.15 16.99 32.69
C LEU A 168 7.23 17.80 31.41
N ASP A 169 8.39 17.77 30.77
CA ASP A 169 8.52 18.09 29.35
C ASP A 169 8.50 16.82 28.49
N MET A 170 8.47 16.99 27.20
CA MET A 170 8.38 15.88 26.25
C MET A 170 9.61 14.98 26.26
N ASP A 171 10.81 15.56 26.41
CA ASP A 171 12.06 14.81 26.44
C ASP A 171 12.15 13.94 27.70
N MET A 172 11.71 14.47 28.84
CA MET A 172 11.61 13.72 30.10
C MET A 172 10.65 12.55 29.97
N LEU A 173 9.45 12.79 29.42
CA LEU A 173 8.47 11.73 29.22
C LEU A 173 8.99 10.63 28.27
N CYS A 174 9.59 11.02 27.14
CA CYS A 174 10.22 10.06 26.20
C CYS A 174 11.32 9.24 26.89
N GLY A 175 12.12 9.88 27.76
CA GLY A 175 13.11 9.19 28.57
C GLY A 175 12.48 8.17 29.53
N MET A 176 11.41 8.54 30.21
CA MET A 176 10.68 7.67 31.12
C MET A 176 9.98 6.50 30.42
N ILE A 177 9.46 6.69 29.20
CA ILE A 177 8.91 5.61 28.37
C ILE A 177 10.03 4.61 27.99
N ARG A 178 11.20 5.12 27.59
CA ARG A 178 12.35 4.28 27.21
C ARG A 178 13.01 3.58 28.41
N SER A 179 12.91 4.11 29.62
CA SER A 179 13.37 3.46 30.85
C SER A 179 12.34 2.50 31.45
N GLY A 180 11.08 2.54 31.04
CA GLY A 180 9.98 1.78 31.62
C GLY A 180 9.37 2.40 32.88
N GLU A 181 9.73 3.64 33.21
CA GLU A 181 9.20 4.38 34.36
C GLU A 181 7.81 4.97 34.09
N ALA A 182 7.52 5.34 32.83
CA ALA A 182 6.21 5.82 32.42
C ALA A 182 5.37 4.66 31.87
N LYS A 183 4.11 4.58 32.31
CA LYS A 183 3.16 3.61 31.77
C LYS A 183 2.77 4.00 30.34
N ALA A 184 3.03 3.11 29.41
CA ALA A 184 2.58 3.22 28.02
C ALA A 184 1.58 2.11 27.67
N SER A 185 0.86 2.25 26.56
CA SER A 185 -0.09 1.26 26.04
C SER A 185 -0.07 1.23 24.50
N GLY A 186 -0.78 0.27 23.90
CA GLY A 186 -0.99 0.20 22.47
C GLY A 186 -0.13 -0.84 21.75
N ASP A 187 0.29 -0.56 20.53
CA ASP A 187 0.97 -1.53 19.67
C ASP A 187 2.39 -1.86 20.16
N GLU A 188 2.66 -3.14 20.40
CA GLU A 188 3.91 -3.65 20.98
C GLU A 188 5.09 -3.52 20.02
N ILE A 189 4.87 -3.78 18.73
CA ILE A 189 5.93 -3.67 17.71
C ILE A 189 6.35 -2.20 17.58
N ILE A 190 5.39 -1.29 17.52
CA ILE A 190 5.65 0.15 17.44
C ILE A 190 6.35 0.66 18.70
N ALA A 191 5.88 0.24 19.87
CA ALA A 191 6.51 0.58 21.14
C ALA A 191 7.98 0.13 21.18
N CYS A 192 8.25 -1.11 20.75
CA CYS A 192 9.62 -1.63 20.64
C CYS A 192 10.47 -0.87 19.64
N ILE A 193 9.94 -0.52 18.45
CA ILE A 193 10.66 0.29 17.45
C ILE A 193 11.02 1.65 18.04
N TYR A 194 10.12 2.27 18.78
CA TYR A 194 10.36 3.53 19.49
C TYR A 194 11.41 3.41 20.59
N GLY A 195 11.62 2.20 21.11
CA GLY A 195 12.55 1.91 22.21
C GLY A 195 11.92 1.95 23.58
N ALA A 196 10.61 1.79 23.69
CA ALA A 196 9.91 1.67 24.97
C ALA A 196 10.34 0.41 25.73
N LYS A 197 10.24 0.46 27.06
CA LYS A 197 10.49 -0.67 27.97
C LYS A 197 9.38 -0.77 29.00
N GLY A 198 9.25 -1.94 29.59
CA GLY A 198 8.27 -2.23 30.64
C GLY A 198 6.99 -2.86 30.09
N GLU A 199 6.08 -3.17 30.99
CA GLU A 199 4.79 -3.74 30.65
C GLU A 199 3.94 -2.71 29.89
N LEU A 200 3.44 -3.11 28.72
CA LEU A 200 2.57 -2.30 27.88
C LEU A 200 1.11 -2.64 28.24
N GLY A 201 0.31 -1.60 28.48
CA GLY A 201 -1.13 -1.77 28.67
C GLY A 201 -1.88 -1.87 27.36
N ASP A 202 -3.14 -2.31 27.43
CA ASP A 202 -4.04 -2.30 26.29
C ASP A 202 -4.30 -0.87 25.79
N GLU A 203 -4.68 -0.71 24.53
CA GLU A 203 -5.03 0.57 23.93
C GLU A 203 -6.14 1.30 24.72
N GLU A 204 -7.10 0.52 25.27
CA GLU A 204 -8.16 1.06 26.14
C GLU A 204 -7.63 1.71 27.44
N ASP A 205 -6.48 1.29 27.94
CA ASP A 205 -5.92 1.85 29.17
C ASP A 205 -5.53 3.31 29.01
N PHE A 206 -5.09 3.73 27.84
CA PHE A 206 -4.89 5.15 27.56
C PHE A 206 -6.22 5.90 27.56
N SER A 207 -7.26 5.36 26.91
CA SER A 207 -8.58 5.99 26.88
C SER A 207 -9.24 6.12 28.27
N LYS A 208 -8.83 5.29 29.22
CA LYS A 208 -9.25 5.28 30.62
C LYS A 208 -8.31 6.05 31.57
N GLU A 209 -7.35 6.77 31.04
CA GLU A 209 -6.33 7.55 31.76
C GLU A 209 -5.43 6.70 32.69
N LYS A 210 -5.27 5.41 32.41
CA LYS A 210 -4.40 4.51 33.19
C LYS A 210 -2.95 4.53 32.68
N SER A 211 -2.74 4.88 31.41
CA SER A 211 -1.44 5.07 30.77
C SER A 211 -1.17 6.54 30.51
N TRP A 212 0.11 6.93 30.51
CA TRP A 212 0.55 8.31 30.25
C TRP A 212 0.66 8.60 28.75
N ALA A 213 0.98 7.56 28.00
CA ALA A 213 1.15 7.61 26.56
C ALA A 213 0.60 6.34 25.90
N ALA A 214 0.34 6.41 24.58
CA ALA A 214 -0.07 5.24 23.80
C ALA A 214 0.53 5.27 22.40
N PHE A 215 0.94 4.11 21.93
CA PHE A 215 1.34 3.85 20.56
C PHE A 215 0.11 3.37 19.80
N ILE A 216 -0.55 4.26 19.07
CA ILE A 216 -1.83 4.02 18.42
C ILE A 216 -1.81 4.44 16.97
N ASP A 217 -2.68 3.84 16.15
CA ASP A 217 -2.81 4.25 14.77
C ASP A 217 -3.51 5.64 14.64
N ALA A 218 -3.41 6.24 13.46
CA ALA A 218 -4.02 7.54 13.20
C ALA A 218 -5.55 7.51 13.34
N ARG A 219 -6.22 6.39 13.07
CA ARG A 219 -7.66 6.23 13.20
C ARG A 219 -8.10 6.28 14.67
N THR A 220 -7.42 5.51 15.51
CA THR A 220 -7.67 5.52 16.95
C THR A 220 -7.43 6.90 17.56
N ALA A 221 -6.34 7.57 17.18
CA ALA A 221 -6.09 8.96 17.58
C ALA A 221 -7.22 9.88 17.12
N GLY A 222 -7.76 9.68 15.93
CA GLY A 222 -8.90 10.44 15.41
C GLY A 222 -10.20 10.21 16.19
N ASP A 223 -10.48 8.98 16.55
CA ASP A 223 -11.64 8.65 17.38
C ASP A 223 -11.52 9.29 18.78
N MET A 224 -10.32 9.31 19.34
CA MET A 224 -10.05 9.99 20.61
C MET A 224 -10.19 11.51 20.48
N ALA A 225 -9.68 12.13 19.43
CA ALA A 225 -9.83 13.55 19.19
C ALA A 225 -11.31 13.97 19.11
N ARG A 226 -12.15 13.16 18.44
CA ARG A 226 -13.62 13.39 18.42
C ARG A 226 -14.27 13.27 19.79
N LYS A 227 -13.81 12.32 20.63
CA LYS A 227 -14.28 12.22 22.02
C LYS A 227 -13.90 13.47 22.83
N VAL A 228 -12.68 13.98 22.68
CA VAL A 228 -12.24 15.24 23.32
C VAL A 228 -13.12 16.41 22.90
N GLN A 229 -13.36 16.57 21.60
CA GLN A 229 -14.21 17.64 21.06
C GLN A 229 -15.65 17.56 21.59
N SER A 230 -16.17 16.37 21.83
CA SER A 230 -17.52 16.15 22.39
C SER A 230 -17.56 16.23 23.94
N GLY A 231 -16.46 16.57 24.60
CA GLY A 231 -16.35 16.63 26.04
C GLY A 231 -16.37 15.28 26.78
N LYS A 232 -16.15 14.18 26.05
CA LYS A 232 -16.16 12.80 26.57
C LYS A 232 -14.76 12.19 26.74
N GLY A 233 -13.71 12.95 26.42
CA GLY A 233 -12.32 12.51 26.50
C GLY A 233 -11.45 13.52 27.26
N PHE A 234 -10.18 13.19 27.41
CA PHE A 234 -9.15 14.07 27.97
C PHE A 234 -8.26 14.63 26.85
N PRO A 235 -7.66 15.81 27.04
CA PRO A 235 -6.77 16.40 26.03
C PRO A 235 -5.50 15.57 25.90
N PHE A 236 -5.08 15.34 24.66
CA PHE A 236 -3.83 14.66 24.34
C PHE A 236 -3.13 15.36 23.17
N GLU A 237 -1.84 15.14 23.06
CA GLU A 237 -1.00 15.55 21.94
C GLU A 237 -0.55 14.30 21.19
N ALA A 238 -0.31 14.44 19.88
CA ALA A 238 0.13 13.35 19.02
C ALA A 238 1.47 13.71 18.36
N PHE A 239 2.42 12.79 18.42
CA PHE A 239 3.78 12.97 17.90
C PHE A 239 4.14 11.84 16.95
N SER A 240 5.00 12.13 15.99
CA SER A 240 5.60 11.11 15.14
C SER A 240 6.50 10.20 15.99
N CYS A 241 6.29 8.89 15.90
CA CYS A 241 7.06 7.92 16.70
C CYS A 241 7.87 6.94 15.87
N THR A 242 7.54 6.75 14.60
CA THR A 242 8.20 5.80 13.71
C THR A 242 7.98 6.16 12.25
N ASN A 243 8.85 5.66 11.37
CA ASN A 243 8.61 5.61 9.93
C ASN A 243 8.16 4.22 9.45
N TYR A 244 8.12 3.24 10.34
CA TYR A 244 7.58 1.92 10.04
C TYR A 244 6.06 1.94 10.01
N THR A 245 5.48 1.22 9.05
CA THR A 245 4.04 0.96 9.01
C THR A 245 3.73 -0.37 8.34
N ASN A 246 2.80 -1.11 8.92
CA ASN A 246 2.13 -2.26 8.33
C ASN A 246 0.71 -1.91 7.84
N LEU A 247 0.30 -0.65 7.96
CA LEU A 247 -1.01 -0.14 7.55
C LEU A 247 -0.94 0.35 6.11
N VAL A 248 -0.88 -0.58 5.16
CA VAL A 248 -0.81 -0.30 3.72
C VAL A 248 -1.89 -1.09 2.99
N GLN A 249 -2.53 -0.43 2.02
CA GLN A 249 -3.56 -1.01 1.18
C GLN A 249 -3.07 -1.05 -0.28
N TYR A 250 -3.29 -2.19 -0.92
CA TYR A 250 -2.85 -2.49 -2.28
C TYR A 250 -4.02 -2.72 -3.23
N LEU A 251 -3.81 -2.51 -4.52
CA LEU A 251 -4.69 -2.98 -5.60
C LEU A 251 -4.01 -4.12 -6.34
N GLY A 252 -4.74 -5.19 -6.63
CA GLY A 252 -4.30 -6.33 -7.42
C GLY A 252 -5.31 -6.72 -8.50
N ILE A 253 -4.82 -7.37 -9.54
CA ILE A 253 -5.65 -7.95 -10.60
C ILE A 253 -5.99 -9.38 -10.17
N GLY A 254 -7.27 -9.73 -10.14
CA GLY A 254 -7.71 -11.08 -9.80
C GLY A 254 -7.29 -12.12 -10.85
N SER A 255 -6.94 -13.32 -10.38
CA SER A 255 -6.54 -14.43 -11.27
C SER A 255 -7.66 -14.87 -12.23
N GLY A 256 -8.91 -14.53 -11.93
CA GLY A 256 -10.08 -14.79 -12.76
C GLY A 256 -10.43 -13.66 -13.74
N ALA A 257 -9.72 -12.53 -13.70
CA ALA A 257 -10.02 -11.42 -14.59
C ALA A 257 -9.74 -11.78 -16.05
N GLU A 258 -10.74 -11.57 -16.89
CA GLU A 258 -10.67 -11.81 -18.33
C GLU A 258 -9.78 -10.77 -19.01
N GLU A 259 -9.11 -11.16 -20.11
CA GLU A 259 -8.20 -10.28 -20.85
C GLU A 259 -8.89 -9.01 -21.37
N GLU A 260 -10.18 -9.10 -21.72
CA GLU A 260 -10.98 -7.97 -22.20
C GLU A 260 -11.20 -6.89 -21.12
N LYS A 261 -11.19 -7.26 -19.84
CA LYS A 261 -11.30 -6.36 -18.68
C LYS A 261 -9.98 -5.71 -18.30
N ARG A 262 -8.86 -6.35 -18.67
CA ARG A 262 -7.52 -6.03 -18.17
C ARG A 262 -7.10 -4.58 -18.45
N ASP A 263 -7.37 -4.07 -19.65
CA ASP A 263 -7.01 -2.70 -20.02
C ASP A 263 -7.76 -1.66 -19.15
N TYR A 264 -9.05 -1.91 -18.85
CA TYR A 264 -9.85 -1.05 -17.96
C TYR A 264 -9.39 -1.12 -16.51
N ILE A 265 -8.99 -2.31 -16.06
CA ILE A 265 -8.42 -2.52 -14.72
C ILE A 265 -7.11 -1.74 -14.58
N LEU A 266 -6.21 -1.85 -15.54
CA LEU A 266 -4.93 -1.12 -15.53
C LEU A 266 -5.16 0.40 -15.59
N GLU A 267 -6.13 0.87 -16.39
CA GLU A 267 -6.50 2.28 -16.45
C GLU A 267 -7.08 2.77 -15.10
N PHE A 268 -7.91 1.95 -14.43
CA PHE A 268 -8.39 2.25 -13.09
C PHE A 268 -7.24 2.37 -12.08
N MET A 269 -6.30 1.44 -12.09
CA MET A 269 -5.12 1.48 -11.24
C MET A 269 -4.26 2.74 -11.50
N GLN A 270 -4.03 3.09 -12.77
CA GLN A 270 -3.33 4.32 -13.14
C GLN A 270 -4.07 5.57 -12.65
N TYR A 271 -5.40 5.57 -12.77
CA TYR A 271 -6.22 6.68 -12.29
C TYR A 271 -6.16 6.83 -10.77
N VAL A 272 -6.22 5.72 -10.03
CA VAL A 272 -6.05 5.69 -8.57
C VAL A 272 -4.68 6.25 -8.15
N LEU A 273 -3.63 5.96 -8.93
CA LEU A 273 -2.27 6.45 -8.67
C LEU A 273 -2.00 7.85 -9.27
N SER A 274 -2.97 8.48 -9.92
CA SER A 274 -2.80 9.85 -10.43
C SER A 274 -2.64 10.86 -9.29
N GLU A 275 -1.90 11.94 -9.53
CA GLU A 275 -1.59 12.95 -8.51
C GLU A 275 -2.85 13.51 -7.84
N ASP A 276 -3.86 13.88 -8.63
CA ASP A 276 -5.14 14.42 -8.11
C ASP A 276 -5.86 13.42 -7.19
N LYS A 277 -5.88 12.13 -7.59
CA LYS A 277 -6.52 11.10 -6.78
C LYS A 277 -5.74 10.79 -5.52
N GLN A 278 -4.43 10.72 -5.61
CA GLN A 278 -3.56 10.51 -4.47
C GLN A 278 -3.67 11.68 -3.48
N GLN A 279 -3.74 12.93 -3.96
CA GLN A 279 -3.95 14.08 -3.10
C GLN A 279 -5.29 14.00 -2.35
N SER A 280 -6.35 13.49 -2.97
CA SER A 280 -7.66 13.35 -2.32
C SER A 280 -7.69 12.31 -1.17
N LEU A 281 -6.68 11.43 -1.04
CA LEU A 281 -6.53 10.55 0.12
C LEU A 281 -6.20 11.31 1.41
N MET A 282 -5.60 12.48 1.29
CA MET A 282 -5.30 13.34 2.44
C MET A 282 -6.59 13.82 3.14
N GLU A 283 -7.70 13.96 2.40
CA GLU A 283 -9.01 14.25 2.97
C GLU A 283 -9.50 13.14 3.92
N LEU A 284 -9.02 11.91 3.71
CA LEU A 284 -9.28 10.77 4.59
C LEU A 284 -8.28 10.66 5.75
N GLY A 285 -7.27 11.54 5.81
CA GLY A 285 -6.15 11.46 6.75
C GLY A 285 -5.22 10.28 6.49
N LEU A 286 -5.10 9.88 5.22
CA LEU A 286 -4.22 8.80 4.77
C LEU A 286 -2.95 9.36 4.13
N ILE A 287 -1.90 8.56 4.12
CA ILE A 287 -0.66 8.83 3.41
C ILE A 287 -0.83 8.34 1.96
N PRO A 288 -0.78 9.22 0.94
CA PRO A 288 -0.73 8.81 -0.45
C PRO A 288 0.51 7.95 -0.72
N ALA A 289 0.38 6.87 -1.48
CA ALA A 289 1.52 6.02 -1.83
C ALA A 289 2.47 6.69 -2.82
N VAL A 290 1.96 7.50 -3.74
CA VAL A 290 2.76 8.22 -4.73
C VAL A 290 3.48 9.40 -4.07
N ALA A 291 4.76 9.55 -4.38
CA ALA A 291 5.57 10.68 -3.96
C ALA A 291 5.16 11.94 -4.72
N ALA A 292 4.02 12.54 -4.34
CA ALA A 292 3.60 13.80 -4.93
C ALA A 292 4.60 14.91 -4.59
N LYS A 293 4.74 15.88 -5.49
CA LYS A 293 5.58 17.08 -5.27
C LYS A 293 5.03 17.96 -4.15
N ALA A 294 3.74 17.85 -3.83
CA ALA A 294 3.10 18.59 -2.76
C ALA A 294 3.55 18.07 -1.40
N GLN A 295 3.87 18.98 -0.50
CA GLN A 295 4.10 18.66 0.90
C GLN A 295 2.81 18.17 1.53
N LEU A 296 2.88 17.07 2.30
CA LEU A 296 1.72 16.59 3.05
C LEU A 296 1.55 17.47 4.29
N GLU A 297 0.42 18.16 4.38
CA GLU A 297 0.10 19.04 5.48
C GLU A 297 -1.30 18.70 6.04
N SER A 298 -1.47 18.83 7.34
CA SER A 298 -2.76 18.68 8.01
C SER A 298 -2.82 19.56 9.25
N GLU A 299 -3.97 20.16 9.49
CA GLU A 299 -4.25 20.88 10.74
C GLU A 299 -4.54 19.91 11.90
N THR A 300 -4.77 18.65 11.61
CA THR A 300 -5.05 17.62 12.62
C THR A 300 -3.74 17.06 13.16
N PRO A 301 -3.42 17.20 14.46
CA PRO A 301 -2.13 16.81 15.02
C PRO A 301 -1.73 15.36 14.73
N ALA A 302 -2.65 14.40 14.86
CA ALA A 302 -2.35 12.99 14.58
C ALA A 302 -2.03 12.73 13.10
N VAL A 303 -2.75 13.37 12.17
CA VAL A 303 -2.48 13.26 10.73
C VAL A 303 -1.19 13.97 10.37
N SER A 304 -0.91 15.14 10.94
CA SER A 304 0.35 15.85 10.77
C SER A 304 1.53 14.98 11.22
N ALA A 305 1.41 14.34 12.39
CA ALA A 305 2.45 13.48 12.94
C ALA A 305 2.80 12.28 12.04
N ILE A 306 1.81 11.63 11.41
CA ILE A 306 2.10 10.54 10.47
C ILE A 306 2.72 11.04 9.16
N TYR A 307 2.45 12.29 8.77
CA TYR A 307 3.02 12.88 7.56
C TYR A 307 4.50 13.25 7.70
N GLU A 308 4.99 13.56 8.90
CA GLU A 308 6.37 13.95 9.15
C GLU A 308 7.40 12.94 8.61
N ASN A 309 7.13 11.64 8.76
CA ASN A 309 8.01 10.57 8.32
C ASN A 309 7.58 9.90 7.00
N SER A 310 6.53 10.40 6.34
CA SER A 310 5.93 9.75 5.18
C SER A 310 6.87 9.58 3.98
N SER A 311 7.87 10.43 3.81
CA SER A 311 8.87 10.32 2.74
C SER A 311 9.87 9.18 2.95
N LYS A 312 9.98 8.66 4.18
CA LYS A 312 10.92 7.60 4.58
C LYS A 312 10.20 6.35 5.08
N LEU A 313 8.97 6.13 4.63
CA LEU A 313 8.18 4.97 5.07
C LEU A 313 8.97 3.68 4.87
N ALA A 314 8.94 2.85 5.91
CA ALA A 314 9.50 1.52 5.95
C ALA A 314 8.34 0.51 6.03
N VAL A 315 8.02 -0.10 4.90
CA VAL A 315 6.89 -1.01 4.73
C VAL A 315 7.42 -2.44 4.57
N PRO A 316 6.93 -3.41 5.35
CA PRO A 316 7.28 -4.82 5.16
C PRO A 316 6.82 -5.35 3.79
N GLN A 317 7.40 -6.47 3.38
CA GLN A 317 6.97 -7.20 2.20
C GLN A 317 5.55 -7.74 2.39
N CYS A 318 4.64 -7.35 1.50
CA CYS A 318 3.21 -7.64 1.62
C CYS A 318 2.92 -9.13 1.74
N PHE A 319 3.50 -9.93 0.86
CA PHE A 319 3.21 -11.36 0.75
C PHE A 319 4.00 -12.26 1.72
N LEU A 320 4.87 -11.67 2.54
CA LEU A 320 5.64 -12.39 3.55
C LEU A 320 5.21 -12.03 4.97
N TYR A 321 4.62 -10.86 5.16
CA TYR A 321 4.38 -10.30 6.49
C TYR A 321 3.56 -11.21 7.40
N ALA A 322 2.44 -11.77 6.90
CA ALA A 322 1.57 -12.62 7.69
C ALA A 322 2.30 -13.84 8.29
N ALA A 323 3.24 -14.43 7.54
CA ALA A 323 4.01 -15.58 8.02
C ALA A 323 4.94 -15.25 9.19
N TYR A 324 5.25 -13.98 9.43
CA TYR A 324 6.15 -13.52 10.49
C TYR A 324 5.45 -12.72 11.59
N GLU A 325 4.20 -12.35 11.42
CA GLU A 325 3.47 -11.44 12.33
C GLU A 325 3.48 -11.94 13.77
N ASP A 326 3.12 -13.21 13.98
CA ASP A 326 3.12 -13.83 15.33
C ASP A 326 4.50 -13.81 15.96
N GLN A 327 5.57 -14.04 15.18
CA GLN A 327 6.93 -14.01 15.68
C GLN A 327 7.37 -12.61 16.04
N LEU A 328 6.99 -11.61 15.24
CA LEU A 328 7.26 -10.21 15.51
C LEU A 328 6.59 -9.77 16.83
N CYS A 329 5.31 -10.10 17.02
CA CYS A 329 4.58 -9.82 18.26
C CYS A 329 5.25 -10.47 19.48
N GLN A 330 5.60 -11.77 19.40
CA GLN A 330 6.26 -12.47 20.48
C GLN A 330 7.66 -11.91 20.82
N SER A 331 8.41 -11.52 19.78
CA SER A 331 9.71 -10.88 19.97
C SER A 331 9.58 -9.49 20.57
N ALA A 332 8.55 -8.72 20.20
CA ALA A 332 8.25 -7.42 20.75
C ALA A 332 7.88 -7.49 22.23
N GLU A 333 6.97 -8.41 22.61
CA GLU A 333 6.57 -8.64 24.01
C GLU A 333 7.79 -8.97 24.91
N LYS A 334 8.66 -9.88 24.46
CA LYS A 334 9.87 -10.23 25.21
C LYS A 334 10.86 -9.07 25.29
N ALA A 335 11.01 -8.31 24.21
CA ALA A 335 11.90 -7.15 24.17
C ALA A 335 11.44 -6.04 25.12
N LEU A 336 10.13 -5.78 25.20
CA LEU A 336 9.53 -4.85 26.16
C LEU A 336 9.81 -5.28 27.61
N SER A 337 9.82 -6.58 27.89
CA SER A 337 10.19 -7.14 29.19
C SER A 337 11.69 -7.08 29.51
N GLY A 338 12.52 -6.54 28.58
CA GLY A 338 13.96 -6.34 28.78
C GLY A 338 14.86 -7.41 28.16
N ASP A 339 14.35 -8.33 27.34
CA ASP A 339 15.14 -9.31 26.62
C ASP A 339 15.83 -8.63 25.40
N GLU A 340 17.12 -8.31 25.56
CA GLU A 340 17.94 -7.67 24.52
C GLU A 340 18.19 -8.59 23.32
N ASN A 341 18.09 -9.92 23.46
CA ASN A 341 18.21 -10.84 22.32
C ASN A 341 16.93 -10.84 21.50
N ALA A 342 15.77 -10.83 22.15
CA ALA A 342 14.48 -10.68 21.48
C ALA A 342 14.38 -9.33 20.74
N LYS A 343 14.92 -8.24 21.31
CA LYS A 343 15.00 -6.93 20.64
C LYS A 343 15.84 -7.00 19.35
N LYS A 344 17.01 -7.64 19.42
CA LYS A 344 17.87 -7.81 18.24
C LYS A 344 17.23 -8.69 17.18
N ASP A 345 16.54 -9.77 17.58
CA ASP A 345 15.80 -10.63 16.65
C ASP A 345 14.67 -9.86 15.96
N LEU A 346 13.89 -9.08 16.71
CA LEU A 346 12.85 -8.21 16.17
C LEU A 346 13.41 -7.22 15.14
N ASP A 347 14.47 -6.50 15.50
CA ASP A 347 15.09 -5.50 14.63
C ASP A 347 15.62 -6.14 13.33
N LEU A 348 16.26 -7.31 13.44
CA LEU A 348 16.77 -8.05 12.28
C LEU A 348 15.63 -8.48 11.35
N ARG A 349 14.57 -9.07 11.89
CA ARG A 349 13.44 -9.54 11.10
C ARG A 349 12.67 -8.40 10.44
N LEU A 350 12.45 -7.30 11.16
CA LEU A 350 11.84 -6.11 10.57
C LEU A 350 12.70 -5.56 9.43
N MET A 351 14.00 -5.51 9.60
CA MET A 351 14.93 -5.09 8.54
C MET A 351 14.86 -6.03 7.33
N GLU A 352 14.87 -7.35 7.54
CA GLU A 352 14.76 -8.34 6.46
C GLU A 352 13.44 -8.20 5.70
N LEU A 353 12.32 -8.05 6.40
CA LEU A 353 11.01 -7.85 5.79
C LEU A 353 10.92 -6.53 5.00
N VAL A 354 11.48 -5.45 5.52
CA VAL A 354 11.49 -4.14 4.84
C VAL A 354 12.41 -4.14 3.61
N GLN A 355 13.54 -4.87 3.67
CA GLN A 355 14.48 -4.98 2.55
C GLN A 355 14.10 -6.05 1.51
N GLY A 356 13.10 -6.88 1.80
CA GLY A 356 12.74 -8.00 0.93
C GLY A 356 13.79 -9.10 0.90
N ALA A 357 14.65 -9.19 1.91
CA ALA A 357 15.65 -10.22 2.05
C ALA A 357 14.97 -11.54 2.39
N GLY A 358 14.84 -12.41 1.43
CA GLY A 358 14.17 -13.72 1.54
C GLY A 358 13.37 -14.10 0.31
N ILE A 359 13.14 -13.16 -0.60
CA ILE A 359 12.50 -13.39 -1.90
C ILE A 359 13.61 -13.70 -2.91
N LYS A 360 14.16 -14.90 -2.86
CA LYS A 360 15.05 -15.42 -3.90
C LYS A 360 14.36 -16.50 -4.69
#